data_1be6708f8b4267c1207e0bed8960d24f
#
_entry.id   1be6708f8b4267c1207e0bed8960d24f
#
_cell.length_a   1.000
_cell.length_b   1.000
_cell.length_c   1.000
_cell.angle_alpha   90.00
_cell.angle_beta   90.00
_cell.angle_gamma   90.00
#
_symmetry.space_group_name_H-M   'P 1'
#
loop_
_entity.id
_entity.type
_entity.pdbx_description
1 polymer ?
#
loop_
_entity_poly.entity_id
_entity_poly.type
_entity_poly.pdbx_seq_one_letter_code
_entity_poly.pdbx_strand_id
1 'polypeptide(L)'
;MEQRNKRAILKTFWYIKYTNLKKEIRGYGYSYSFKKYLASLFLSFLGILLAGRFFHLQIPYIMGLGLAYLCFFPIIIIRQFKYMYEEQRFRDVVNYLEQMIYSFKKQPKIIVALEETKQLCEGRILKLIDEAEKAISSPVAADDLYRHALSCIEQEYRCDRMKMLHDYLVKVENLGGQYQSTLNIILDDVKEWTERTYLFQKERKSMKFKIVLSLTASLAVAGTTVMMLASDEMLGKVLRGPLYQRTTFFLLFLFLMLYPVSYTHLRAHETGR
;
A
#
# COMPACT_ATOMS: atom_id res chain seq x y z
N MET A 1 2.64 25.07 6.78
CA MET A 1 2.46 24.37 5.48
C MET A 1 3.74 24.31 4.66
N GLU A 2 4.51 25.38 4.55
CA GLU A 2 5.72 25.48 3.71
C GLU A 2 6.86 24.51 4.09
N GLN A 3 7.15 24.33 5.36
CA GLN A 3 8.18 23.38 5.83
C GLN A 3 7.83 21.90 5.52
N ARG A 4 6.54 21.55 5.52
CA ARG A 4 6.08 20.21 5.18
C ARG A 4 6.24 19.92 3.69
N ASN A 5 6.02 20.92 2.84
CA ASN A 5 6.24 20.84 1.39
C ASN A 5 7.73 20.75 1.04
N LYS A 6 8.59 21.54 1.67
CA LYS A 6 10.06 21.47 1.44
C LYS A 6 10.63 20.09 1.83
N ARG A 7 10.17 19.52 2.94
CA ARG A 7 10.57 18.14 3.35
C ARG A 7 10.06 17.07 2.39
N ALA A 8 8.88 17.23 1.81
CA ALA A 8 8.34 16.31 0.81
C ALA A 8 9.15 16.35 -0.49
N ILE A 9 9.50 17.54 -0.98
CA ILE A 9 10.33 17.73 -2.19
C ILE A 9 11.75 17.18 -1.98
N LEU A 10 12.38 17.46 -0.85
CA LEU A 10 13.71 16.92 -0.51
C LEU A 10 13.72 15.39 -0.43
N LYS A 11 12.67 14.77 0.14
CA LYS A 11 12.50 13.31 0.13
C LYS A 11 12.34 12.75 -1.28
N THR A 12 11.66 13.46 -2.17
CA THR A 12 11.49 13.04 -3.57
C THR A 12 12.84 12.95 -4.28
N PHE A 13 13.68 14.00 -4.15
CA PHE A 13 15.05 13.99 -4.69
C PHE A 13 15.93 12.91 -4.06
N TRP A 14 15.75 12.61 -2.78
CA TRP A 14 16.49 11.55 -2.10
C TRP A 14 16.16 10.15 -2.67
N TYR A 15 14.91 9.90 -3.10
CA TYR A 15 14.48 8.62 -3.68
C TYR A 15 14.90 8.43 -5.15
N ILE A 16 15.32 9.47 -5.86
CA ILE A 16 15.83 9.34 -7.24
C ILE A 16 17.04 8.39 -7.27
N LYS A 17 17.84 8.36 -6.20
CA LYS A 17 18.94 7.41 -6.08
C LYS A 17 18.40 6.00 -5.74
N TYR A 18 18.58 5.05 -6.67
CA TYR A 18 18.10 3.66 -6.52
C TYR A 18 18.49 3.01 -5.19
N THR A 19 19.70 3.32 -4.67
CA THR A 19 20.17 2.78 -3.37
C THR A 19 19.26 3.14 -2.21
N ASN A 20 18.71 4.36 -2.19
CA ASN A 20 17.81 4.84 -1.15
C ASN A 20 16.41 4.23 -1.31
N LEU A 21 15.94 4.12 -2.56
CA LEU A 21 14.71 3.42 -2.90
C LEU A 21 14.76 1.95 -2.43
N LYS A 22 15.86 1.26 -2.73
CA LYS A 22 16.07 -0.13 -2.32
C LYS A 22 16.09 -0.29 -0.79
N LYS A 23 16.70 0.67 -0.07
CA LYS A 23 16.74 0.66 1.39
C LYS A 23 15.34 0.79 2.00
N GLU A 24 14.54 1.70 1.47
CA GLU A 24 13.15 1.91 1.91
C GLU A 24 12.29 0.66 1.66
N ILE A 25 12.38 0.08 0.46
CA ILE A 25 11.62 -1.14 0.09
C ILE A 25 12.03 -2.34 0.96
N ARG A 26 13.32 -2.46 1.30
CA ARG A 26 13.79 -3.46 2.28
C ARG A 26 13.21 -3.24 3.68
N GLY A 27 12.99 -1.99 4.08
CA GLY A 27 12.32 -1.66 5.34
C GLY A 27 10.89 -2.22 5.42
N TYR A 28 10.23 -2.40 4.27
CA TYR A 28 8.94 -3.08 4.15
C TYR A 28 9.04 -4.61 4.01
N GLY A 29 10.25 -5.18 4.06
CA GLY A 29 10.44 -6.63 3.93
C GLY A 29 10.53 -7.16 2.49
N TYR A 30 10.46 -6.28 1.48
CA TYR A 30 10.49 -6.70 0.08
C TYR A 30 11.89 -6.57 -0.54
N SER A 31 12.20 -7.44 -1.51
CA SER A 31 13.40 -7.35 -2.33
C SER A 31 13.04 -6.73 -3.69
N TYR A 32 13.70 -5.65 -4.06
CA TYR A 32 13.51 -5.01 -5.36
C TYR A 32 14.81 -5.03 -6.16
N SER A 33 14.78 -5.76 -7.28
CA SER A 33 15.97 -5.92 -8.14
C SER A 33 16.17 -4.72 -9.07
N PHE A 34 17.43 -4.32 -9.28
CA PHE A 34 17.77 -3.27 -10.24
C PHE A 34 17.26 -3.55 -11.66
N LYS A 35 17.27 -4.83 -12.07
CA LYS A 35 16.74 -5.24 -13.39
C LYS A 35 15.25 -4.91 -13.53
N LYS A 36 14.45 -5.17 -12.48
CA LYS A 36 13.01 -4.84 -12.46
C LYS A 36 12.77 -3.33 -12.47
N TYR A 37 13.61 -2.56 -11.75
CA TYR A 37 13.56 -1.11 -11.74
C TYR A 37 13.82 -0.55 -13.15
N LEU A 38 14.91 -0.99 -13.81
CA LEU A 38 15.26 -0.53 -15.14
C LEU A 38 14.23 -0.94 -16.19
N ALA A 39 13.73 -2.17 -16.13
CA ALA A 39 12.70 -2.67 -17.05
C ALA A 39 11.39 -1.86 -16.92
N SER A 40 10.93 -1.57 -15.71
CA SER A 40 9.72 -0.78 -15.49
C SER A 40 9.89 0.68 -15.94
N LEU A 41 11.07 1.26 -15.73
CA LEU A 41 11.40 2.60 -16.19
C LEU A 41 11.45 2.65 -17.73
N PHE A 42 12.10 1.68 -18.38
CA PHE A 42 12.18 1.59 -19.82
C PHE A 42 10.78 1.43 -20.47
N LEU A 43 9.96 0.53 -19.92
CA LEU A 43 8.60 0.29 -20.41
C LEU A 43 7.74 1.56 -20.30
N SER A 44 7.85 2.28 -19.22
CA SER A 44 7.12 3.54 -19.02
C SER A 44 7.60 4.63 -19.96
N PHE A 45 8.91 4.72 -20.18
CA PHE A 45 9.48 5.69 -21.09
C PHE A 45 9.06 5.39 -22.55
N LEU A 46 9.02 4.12 -22.93
CA LEU A 46 8.48 3.69 -24.23
C LEU A 46 7.01 4.10 -24.40
N GLY A 47 6.21 3.96 -23.34
CA GLY A 47 4.81 4.43 -23.34
C GLY A 47 4.69 5.94 -23.56
N ILE A 48 5.56 6.75 -22.93
CA ILE A 48 5.60 8.22 -23.12
C ILE A 48 6.01 8.58 -24.56
N LEU A 49 7.00 7.87 -25.12
CA LEU A 49 7.42 8.07 -26.51
C LEU A 49 6.28 7.75 -27.50
N LEU A 50 5.60 6.62 -27.31
CA LEU A 50 4.47 6.23 -28.14
C LEU A 50 3.32 7.25 -28.04
N ALA A 51 2.96 7.68 -26.82
CA ALA A 51 1.94 8.71 -26.62
C ALA A 51 2.35 10.04 -27.28
N GLY A 52 3.59 10.48 -27.10
CA GLY A 52 4.10 11.70 -27.72
C GLY A 52 4.05 11.66 -29.26
N ARG A 53 4.39 10.52 -29.86
CA ARG A 53 4.28 10.30 -31.31
C ARG A 53 2.82 10.25 -31.78
N PHE A 54 1.96 9.63 -31.01
CA PHE A 54 0.52 9.54 -31.29
C PHE A 54 -0.16 10.93 -31.32
N PHE A 55 0.29 11.84 -30.47
CA PHE A 55 -0.17 13.23 -30.44
C PHE A 55 0.68 14.19 -31.29
N HIS A 56 1.54 13.70 -32.17
CA HIS A 56 2.44 14.51 -33.01
C HIS A 56 3.24 15.57 -32.25
N LEU A 57 3.64 15.28 -30.98
CA LEU A 57 4.47 16.16 -30.20
C LEU A 57 5.90 16.24 -30.75
N GLN A 58 6.49 17.43 -30.71
CA GLN A 58 7.90 17.62 -31.02
C GLN A 58 8.79 17.01 -29.92
N ILE A 59 9.98 16.57 -30.32
CA ILE A 59 10.94 15.90 -29.45
C ILE A 59 11.21 16.61 -28.12
N PRO A 60 11.41 17.96 -28.06
CA PRO A 60 11.68 18.63 -26.80
C PRO A 60 10.52 18.51 -25.77
N TYR A 61 9.26 18.47 -26.21
CA TYR A 61 8.11 18.27 -25.33
C TYR A 61 8.03 16.82 -24.83
N ILE A 62 8.35 15.84 -25.68
CA ILE A 62 8.42 14.43 -25.27
C ILE A 62 9.52 14.22 -24.23
N MET A 63 10.68 14.83 -24.44
CA MET A 63 11.79 14.80 -23.48
C MET A 63 11.41 15.45 -22.15
N GLY A 64 10.69 16.59 -22.19
CA GLY A 64 10.16 17.24 -20.98
C GLY A 64 9.21 16.35 -20.19
N LEU A 65 8.28 15.63 -20.86
CA LEU A 65 7.40 14.66 -20.21
C LEU A 65 8.19 13.49 -19.60
N GLY A 66 9.19 12.97 -20.31
CA GLY A 66 10.06 11.91 -19.81
C GLY A 66 10.83 12.34 -18.56
N LEU A 67 11.36 13.56 -18.55
CA LEU A 67 12.08 14.11 -17.40
C LEU A 67 11.15 14.32 -16.19
N ALA A 68 9.96 14.84 -16.42
CA ALA A 68 8.94 14.96 -15.38
C ALA A 68 8.57 13.59 -14.81
N TYR A 69 8.38 12.58 -15.65
CA TYR A 69 8.08 11.22 -15.21
C TYR A 69 9.19 10.63 -14.33
N LEU A 70 10.46 10.84 -14.69
CA LEU A 70 11.61 10.37 -13.89
C LEU A 70 11.57 10.88 -12.45
N CYS A 71 11.07 12.10 -12.23
CA CYS A 71 10.91 12.66 -10.88
C CYS A 71 9.81 11.96 -10.07
N PHE A 72 8.72 11.54 -10.73
CA PHE A 72 7.57 10.91 -10.04
C PHE A 72 7.67 9.39 -9.92
N PHE A 73 8.40 8.75 -10.79
CA PHE A 73 8.55 7.30 -10.86
C PHE A 73 8.94 6.64 -9.53
N PRO A 74 9.97 7.10 -8.78
CA PRO A 74 10.34 6.49 -7.50
C PRO A 74 9.23 6.63 -6.46
N ILE A 75 8.44 7.71 -6.48
CA ILE A 75 7.33 7.90 -5.55
C ILE A 75 6.24 6.87 -5.80
N ILE A 76 5.92 6.61 -7.07
CA ILE A 76 4.92 5.62 -7.48
C ILE A 76 5.32 4.24 -6.94
N ILE A 77 6.58 3.85 -7.15
CA ILE A 77 7.11 2.56 -6.67
C ILE A 77 7.01 2.43 -5.15
N ILE A 78 7.49 3.42 -4.40
CA ILE A 78 7.43 3.37 -2.92
C ILE A 78 6.00 3.22 -2.43
N ARG A 79 5.07 3.97 -3.03
CA ARG A 79 3.65 3.89 -2.66
C ARG A 79 3.05 2.51 -2.94
N GLN A 80 3.44 1.89 -4.06
CA GLN A 80 3.01 0.53 -4.39
C GLN A 80 3.48 -0.48 -3.35
N PHE A 81 4.78 -0.45 -2.99
CA PHE A 81 5.32 -1.36 -1.97
C PHE A 81 4.75 -1.08 -0.58
N LYS A 82 4.55 0.18 -0.23
CA LYS A 82 3.90 0.54 1.03
C LYS A 82 2.47 0.00 1.11
N TYR A 83 1.71 0.11 0.02
CA TYR A 83 0.36 -0.44 -0.05
C TYR A 83 0.37 -1.97 0.12
N MET A 84 1.28 -2.66 -0.57
CA MET A 84 1.43 -4.12 -0.42
C MET A 84 1.79 -4.52 1.02
N TYR A 85 2.66 -3.75 1.67
CA TYR A 85 3.03 -3.96 3.07
C TYR A 85 1.84 -3.76 4.02
N GLU A 86 1.07 -2.67 3.86
CA GLU A 86 -0.11 -2.40 4.69
C GLU A 86 -1.18 -3.49 4.50
N GLU A 87 -1.39 -3.98 3.26
CA GLU A 87 -2.31 -5.07 2.96
C GLU A 87 -1.85 -6.41 3.58
N GLN A 88 -0.56 -6.71 3.52
CA GLN A 88 0.00 -7.92 4.17
C GLN A 88 -0.14 -7.83 5.69
N ARG A 89 0.20 -6.69 6.27
CA ARG A 89 0.08 -6.44 7.70
C ARG A 89 -1.35 -6.59 8.21
N PHE A 90 -2.33 -6.13 7.44
CA PHE A 90 -3.74 -6.31 7.77
C PHE A 90 -4.12 -7.80 7.79
N ARG A 91 -3.71 -8.57 6.76
CA ARG A 91 -3.94 -10.02 6.71
C ARG A 91 -3.30 -10.76 7.89
N ASP A 92 -2.07 -10.39 8.23
CA ASP A 92 -1.36 -10.99 9.38
C ASP A 92 -2.13 -10.76 10.68
N VAL A 93 -2.64 -9.54 10.91
CA VAL A 93 -3.43 -9.21 12.10
C VAL A 93 -4.73 -10.00 12.15
N VAL A 94 -5.50 -10.02 11.04
CA VAL A 94 -6.77 -10.76 11.00
C VAL A 94 -6.54 -12.24 11.24
N ASN A 95 -5.59 -12.85 10.55
CA ASN A 95 -5.27 -14.26 10.73
C ASN A 95 -4.86 -14.57 12.18
N TYR A 96 -3.99 -13.75 12.76
CA TYR A 96 -3.58 -13.89 14.15
C TYR A 96 -4.77 -13.82 15.12
N LEU A 97 -5.63 -12.80 14.98
CA LEU A 97 -6.78 -12.61 15.86
C LEU A 97 -7.75 -13.80 15.79
N GLU A 98 -8.09 -14.24 14.59
CA GLU A 98 -8.99 -15.38 14.39
C GLU A 98 -8.41 -16.66 14.98
N GLN A 99 -7.14 -16.96 14.70
CA GLN A 99 -6.50 -18.19 15.19
C GLN A 99 -6.35 -18.18 16.72
N MET A 100 -5.93 -17.07 17.31
CA MET A 100 -5.86 -16.93 18.77
C MET A 100 -7.21 -17.16 19.44
N ILE A 101 -8.29 -16.58 18.88
CA ILE A 101 -9.64 -16.80 19.41
C ILE A 101 -10.06 -18.26 19.29
N TYR A 102 -9.86 -18.88 18.12
CA TYR A 102 -10.24 -20.29 17.91
C TYR A 102 -9.45 -21.23 18.81
N SER A 103 -8.16 -21.04 18.94
CA SER A 103 -7.30 -21.89 19.76
C SER A 103 -7.60 -21.72 21.25
N PHE A 104 -7.77 -20.48 21.72
CA PHE A 104 -8.11 -20.24 23.12
C PHE A 104 -9.51 -20.72 23.52
N LYS A 105 -10.47 -20.75 22.58
CA LYS A 105 -11.79 -21.35 22.83
C LYS A 105 -11.75 -22.86 23.06
N LYS A 106 -10.81 -23.56 22.42
CA LYS A 106 -10.62 -25.01 22.65
C LYS A 106 -9.98 -25.26 24.03
N GLN A 107 -8.93 -24.49 24.34
CA GLN A 107 -8.18 -24.60 25.56
C GLN A 107 -7.82 -23.20 26.07
N PRO A 108 -8.39 -22.76 27.20
CA PRO A 108 -8.22 -21.40 27.70
C PRO A 108 -6.86 -21.18 28.37
N LYS A 109 -5.79 -21.36 27.58
CA LYS A 109 -4.40 -21.11 27.97
C LYS A 109 -3.68 -20.34 26.85
N ILE A 110 -3.13 -19.17 27.20
CA ILE A 110 -2.47 -18.28 26.26
C ILE A 110 -1.29 -18.97 25.56
N ILE A 111 -0.48 -19.72 26.32
CA ILE A 111 0.67 -20.42 25.75
C ILE A 111 0.27 -21.42 24.68
N VAL A 112 -0.78 -22.22 24.93
CA VAL A 112 -1.29 -23.22 23.98
C VAL A 112 -1.90 -22.54 22.75
N ALA A 113 -2.63 -21.43 22.97
CA ALA A 113 -3.20 -20.66 21.88
C ALA A 113 -2.12 -20.02 20.99
N LEU A 114 -1.00 -19.56 21.56
CA LEU A 114 0.16 -19.05 20.80
C LEU A 114 0.82 -20.18 19.99
N GLU A 115 1.07 -21.35 20.59
CA GLU A 115 1.67 -22.51 19.90
C GLU A 115 0.83 -22.98 18.69
N GLU A 116 -0.50 -23.08 18.84
CA GLU A 116 -1.38 -23.43 17.73
C GLU A 116 -1.40 -22.33 16.67
N THR A 117 -1.50 -21.05 17.08
CA THR A 117 -1.52 -19.91 16.17
C THR A 117 -0.23 -19.79 15.38
N LYS A 118 0.90 -20.09 15.99
CA LYS A 118 2.22 -20.10 15.37
C LYS A 118 2.29 -21.00 14.15
N GLN A 119 1.65 -22.16 14.18
CA GLN A 119 1.65 -23.14 13.07
C GLN A 119 0.95 -22.59 11.82
N LEU A 120 0.06 -21.60 11.98
CA LEU A 120 -0.78 -21.04 10.93
C LEU A 120 -0.36 -19.62 10.53
N CYS A 121 0.64 -19.05 11.21
CA CYS A 121 1.16 -17.72 10.94
C CYS A 121 2.52 -17.78 10.24
N GLU A 122 2.80 -16.79 9.39
CA GLU A 122 4.04 -16.69 8.64
C GLU A 122 4.68 -15.30 8.78
N GLY A 123 5.95 -15.20 8.40
CA GLY A 123 6.64 -13.93 8.26
C GLY A 123 7.00 -13.23 9.56
N ARG A 124 6.61 -11.96 9.73
CA ARG A 124 7.01 -11.14 10.88
C ARG A 124 6.22 -11.50 12.14
N ILE A 125 4.93 -11.79 12.00
CA ILE A 125 4.08 -12.13 13.14
C ILE A 125 4.53 -13.44 13.80
N LEU A 126 4.98 -14.42 13.00
CA LEU A 126 5.57 -15.66 13.50
C LEU A 126 6.74 -15.42 14.46
N LYS A 127 7.65 -14.50 14.09
CA LYS A 127 8.79 -14.14 14.95
C LYS A 127 8.38 -13.51 16.27
N LEU A 128 7.35 -12.66 16.23
CA LEU A 128 6.82 -12.03 17.44
C LEU A 128 6.10 -13.02 18.34
N ILE A 129 5.42 -14.02 17.77
CA ILE A 129 4.84 -15.12 18.53
C ILE A 129 5.95 -15.92 19.21
N ASP A 130 7.05 -16.26 18.50
CA ASP A 130 8.22 -16.92 19.07
C ASP A 130 8.84 -16.11 20.24
N GLU A 131 8.91 -14.80 20.10
CA GLU A 131 9.41 -13.90 21.15
C GLU A 131 8.48 -13.90 22.37
N ALA A 132 7.16 -13.85 22.15
CA ALA A 132 6.17 -13.90 23.20
C ALA A 132 6.19 -15.26 23.96
N GLU A 133 6.28 -16.40 23.24
CA GLU A 133 6.42 -17.74 23.85
C GLU A 133 7.68 -17.84 24.72
N LYS A 134 8.81 -17.34 24.24
CA LYS A 134 10.07 -17.33 24.99
C LYS A 134 9.97 -16.45 26.25
N ALA A 135 9.28 -15.31 26.14
CA ALA A 135 9.06 -14.44 27.30
C ALA A 135 8.21 -15.10 28.37
N ILE A 136 7.15 -15.84 27.97
CA ILE A 136 6.29 -16.60 28.90
C ILE A 136 7.06 -17.77 29.53
N SER A 137 7.93 -18.42 28.77
CA SER A 137 8.72 -19.57 29.26
C SER A 137 9.92 -19.15 30.11
N SER A 138 10.20 -17.86 30.22
CA SER A 138 11.32 -17.34 31.03
C SER A 138 10.98 -17.39 32.52
N PRO A 139 11.92 -17.75 33.42
CA PRO A 139 11.65 -17.92 34.85
C PRO A 139 11.50 -16.58 35.61
N VAL A 140 11.25 -15.50 34.94
CA VAL A 140 11.00 -14.18 35.57
C VAL A 140 9.58 -14.15 36.09
N ALA A 141 9.43 -14.26 37.40
CA ALA A 141 8.15 -14.07 38.08
C ALA A 141 7.74 -12.57 38.01
N ALA A 142 6.92 -12.25 37.03
CA ALA A 142 6.29 -10.94 36.92
C ALA A 142 4.78 -11.12 37.07
N ASP A 143 4.16 -10.30 37.91
CA ASP A 143 2.69 -10.29 38.12
C ASP A 143 1.88 -10.08 36.84
N ASP A 144 2.52 -9.60 35.77
CA ASP A 144 1.93 -9.35 34.44
C ASP A 144 2.70 -10.04 33.29
N LEU A 145 3.18 -11.27 33.51
CA LEU A 145 4.00 -12.02 32.53
C LEU A 145 3.35 -12.10 31.15
N TYR A 146 2.08 -12.50 31.06
CA TYR A 146 1.35 -12.61 29.81
C TYR A 146 1.17 -11.27 29.11
N ARG A 147 0.86 -10.21 29.86
CA ARG A 147 0.71 -8.85 29.31
C ARG A 147 2.03 -8.35 28.75
N HIS A 148 3.13 -8.57 29.46
CA HIS A 148 4.47 -8.17 28.98
C HIS A 148 4.84 -8.94 27.71
N ALA A 149 4.64 -10.25 27.69
CA ALA A 149 4.93 -11.10 26.53
C ALA A 149 4.12 -10.71 25.29
N LEU A 150 2.82 -10.45 25.42
CA LEU A 150 1.96 -10.04 24.31
C LEU A 150 2.20 -8.60 23.85
N SER A 151 2.80 -7.74 24.69
CA SER A 151 3.06 -6.33 24.37
C SER A 151 3.99 -6.16 23.17
N CYS A 152 4.91 -7.11 22.89
CA CYS A 152 5.79 -7.04 21.73
C CYS A 152 5.00 -7.09 20.40
N ILE A 153 3.94 -7.89 20.36
CA ILE A 153 3.04 -8.00 19.20
C ILE A 153 2.21 -6.71 19.06
N GLU A 154 1.68 -6.20 20.17
CA GLU A 154 0.86 -4.97 20.20
C GLU A 154 1.64 -3.74 19.75
N GLN A 155 2.89 -3.58 20.20
CA GLN A 155 3.74 -2.45 19.84
C GLN A 155 4.07 -2.41 18.36
N GLU A 156 4.27 -3.58 17.74
CA GLU A 156 4.56 -3.69 16.33
C GLU A 156 3.34 -3.39 15.47
N TYR A 157 2.21 -4.03 15.76
CA TYR A 157 1.02 -3.94 14.90
C TYR A 157 0.11 -2.76 15.25
N ARG A 158 0.15 -2.24 16.49
CA ARG A 158 -0.64 -1.08 16.98
C ARG A 158 -2.12 -1.17 16.59
N CYS A 159 -2.73 -2.31 16.86
CA CYS A 159 -4.12 -2.59 16.56
C CYS A 159 -4.93 -2.64 17.87
N ASP A 160 -5.93 -1.78 18.01
CA ASP A 160 -6.74 -1.71 19.24
C ASP A 160 -7.53 -3.01 19.47
N ARG A 161 -7.98 -3.68 18.42
CA ARG A 161 -8.65 -4.99 18.53
C ARG A 161 -7.73 -6.08 19.08
N MET A 162 -6.46 -6.05 18.66
CA MET A 162 -5.44 -6.97 19.17
C MET A 162 -5.22 -6.74 20.66
N LYS A 163 -5.07 -5.50 21.07
CA LYS A 163 -4.92 -5.14 22.49
C LYS A 163 -6.14 -5.56 23.31
N MET A 164 -7.35 -5.28 22.80
CA MET A 164 -8.60 -5.67 23.48
C MET A 164 -8.68 -7.20 23.63
N LEU A 165 -8.32 -7.97 22.60
CA LEU A 165 -8.27 -9.43 22.68
C LEU A 165 -7.26 -9.87 23.73
N HIS A 166 -6.02 -9.38 23.70
CA HIS A 166 -4.97 -9.75 24.65
C HIS A 166 -5.36 -9.44 26.09
N ASP A 167 -5.87 -8.24 26.36
CA ASP A 167 -6.36 -7.85 27.69
C ASP A 167 -7.45 -8.80 28.18
N TYR A 168 -8.34 -9.23 27.28
CA TYR A 168 -9.39 -10.18 27.62
C TYR A 168 -8.84 -11.59 27.90
N LEU A 169 -7.94 -12.10 27.05
CA LEU A 169 -7.32 -13.43 27.23
C LEU A 169 -6.54 -13.50 28.55
N VAL A 170 -5.75 -12.47 28.88
CA VAL A 170 -5.01 -12.36 30.15
C VAL A 170 -5.97 -12.38 31.33
N LYS A 171 -7.09 -11.66 31.25
CA LYS A 171 -8.10 -11.65 32.30
C LYS A 171 -8.73 -13.04 32.50
N VAL A 172 -9.05 -13.74 31.42
CA VAL A 172 -9.62 -15.10 31.49
C VAL A 172 -8.60 -16.11 32.04
N GLU A 173 -7.34 -16.03 31.61
CA GLU A 173 -6.25 -16.91 32.12
C GLU A 173 -6.07 -16.76 33.64
N ASN A 174 -6.10 -15.52 34.14
CA ASN A 174 -5.85 -15.22 35.55
C ASN A 174 -7.07 -15.44 36.47
N LEU A 175 -8.28 -15.11 35.98
CA LEU A 175 -9.48 -15.12 36.84
C LEU A 175 -10.45 -16.25 36.51
N GLY A 176 -10.31 -16.91 35.34
CA GLY A 176 -11.28 -17.86 34.84
C GLY A 176 -12.61 -17.22 34.43
N GLY A 177 -13.65 -18.04 34.34
CA GLY A 177 -15.03 -17.61 34.08
C GLY A 177 -15.60 -18.03 32.74
N GLN A 178 -16.81 -17.58 32.44
CA GLN A 178 -17.44 -17.85 31.14
C GLN A 178 -16.85 -16.93 30.07
N TYR A 179 -16.07 -17.47 29.15
CA TYR A 179 -15.33 -16.71 28.14
C TYR A 179 -15.84 -16.93 26.71
N GLN A 180 -16.56 -18.02 26.44
CA GLN A 180 -16.94 -18.39 25.07
C GLN A 180 -17.87 -17.38 24.39
N SER A 181 -18.84 -16.84 25.13
CA SER A 181 -19.78 -15.83 24.57
C SER A 181 -19.08 -14.53 24.19
N THR A 182 -18.20 -14.04 25.04
CA THR A 182 -17.43 -12.80 24.77
C THR A 182 -16.43 -13.00 23.63
N LEU A 183 -15.77 -14.16 23.56
CA LEU A 183 -14.88 -14.46 22.42
C LEU A 183 -15.65 -14.58 21.11
N ASN A 184 -16.92 -15.03 21.12
CA ASN A 184 -17.75 -15.00 19.92
C ASN A 184 -18.03 -13.56 19.48
N ILE A 185 -18.35 -12.67 20.40
CA ILE A 185 -18.60 -11.25 20.12
C ILE A 185 -17.34 -10.60 19.51
N ILE A 186 -16.18 -10.88 20.11
CA ILE A 186 -14.89 -10.35 19.59
C ILE A 186 -14.62 -10.93 18.19
N LEU A 187 -14.87 -12.22 17.97
CA LEU A 187 -14.69 -12.85 16.66
C LEU A 187 -15.62 -12.27 15.60
N ASP A 188 -16.86 -12.00 15.95
CA ASP A 188 -17.85 -11.40 15.04
C ASP A 188 -17.44 -9.95 14.69
N ASP A 189 -16.94 -9.15 15.66
CA ASP A 189 -16.38 -7.82 15.38
C ASP A 189 -15.16 -7.89 14.44
N VAL A 190 -14.26 -8.86 14.63
CA VAL A 190 -13.11 -9.06 13.73
C VAL A 190 -13.57 -9.43 12.31
N LYS A 191 -14.56 -10.32 12.18
CA LYS A 191 -15.13 -10.71 10.88
C LYS A 191 -15.80 -9.53 10.18
N GLU A 192 -16.63 -8.78 10.91
CA GLU A 192 -17.31 -7.61 10.35
C GLU A 192 -16.29 -6.53 9.90
N TRP A 193 -15.27 -6.27 10.71
CA TRP A 193 -14.17 -5.37 10.34
C TRP A 193 -13.43 -5.84 9.09
N THR A 194 -13.16 -7.15 8.98
CA THR A 194 -12.50 -7.77 7.83
C THR A 194 -13.34 -7.61 6.58
N GLU A 195 -14.63 -7.91 6.66
CA GLU A 195 -15.56 -7.78 5.53
C GLU A 195 -15.68 -6.33 5.07
N ARG A 196 -15.89 -5.38 5.98
CA ARG A 196 -15.95 -3.95 5.66
C ARG A 196 -14.66 -3.47 4.98
N THR A 197 -13.50 -3.88 5.50
CA THR A 197 -12.20 -3.51 4.93
C THR A 197 -12.01 -4.12 3.54
N TYR A 198 -12.42 -5.38 3.34
CA TYR A 198 -12.36 -6.04 2.05
C TYR A 198 -13.27 -5.38 1.01
N LEU A 199 -14.52 -5.07 1.37
CA LEU A 199 -15.46 -4.36 0.50
C LEU A 199 -14.90 -2.99 0.09
N PHE A 200 -14.39 -2.23 1.06
CA PHE A 200 -13.74 -0.94 0.79
C PHE A 200 -12.54 -1.07 -0.16
N GLN A 201 -11.68 -2.06 0.04
CA GLN A 201 -10.54 -2.32 -0.85
C GLN A 201 -10.99 -2.72 -2.26
N LYS A 202 -12.05 -3.53 -2.37
CA LYS A 202 -12.64 -3.94 -3.65
C LYS A 202 -13.22 -2.74 -4.41
N GLU A 203 -14.00 -1.91 -3.74
CA GLU A 203 -14.54 -0.68 -4.32
C GLU A 203 -13.43 0.25 -4.79
N ARG A 204 -12.41 0.45 -3.97
CA ARG A 204 -11.23 1.25 -4.30
C ARG A 204 -10.48 0.73 -5.52
N LYS A 205 -10.26 -0.59 -5.62
CA LYS A 205 -9.66 -1.22 -6.81
C LYS A 205 -10.54 -1.01 -8.05
N SER A 206 -11.85 -1.17 -7.92
CA SER A 206 -12.82 -0.95 -9.01
C SER A 206 -12.83 0.51 -9.46
N MET A 207 -12.86 1.48 -8.54
CA MET A 207 -12.80 2.91 -8.89
C MET A 207 -11.50 3.27 -9.60
N LYS A 208 -10.35 2.77 -9.14
CA LYS A 208 -9.05 2.97 -9.82
C LYS A 208 -9.08 2.44 -11.24
N PHE A 209 -9.58 1.23 -11.42
CA PHE A 209 -9.71 0.63 -12.74
C PHE A 209 -10.61 1.47 -13.67
N LYS A 210 -11.77 1.93 -13.19
CA LYS A 210 -12.67 2.80 -13.95
C LYS A 210 -12.01 4.12 -14.36
N ILE A 211 -11.27 4.76 -13.45
CA ILE A 211 -10.53 6.00 -13.73
C ILE A 211 -9.47 5.75 -14.80
N VAL A 212 -8.64 4.72 -14.65
CA VAL A 212 -7.59 4.40 -15.63
C VAL A 212 -8.21 4.06 -16.98
N LEU A 213 -9.27 3.28 -17.01
CA LEU A 213 -9.98 2.93 -18.25
C LEU A 213 -10.56 4.16 -18.96
N SER A 214 -11.25 5.03 -18.21
CA SER A 214 -11.82 6.28 -18.74
C SER A 214 -10.73 7.20 -19.29
N LEU A 215 -9.62 7.37 -18.58
CA LEU A 215 -8.48 8.17 -19.01
C LEU A 215 -7.85 7.60 -20.30
N THR A 216 -7.65 6.29 -20.33
CA THR A 216 -7.06 5.63 -21.53
C THR A 216 -7.99 5.74 -22.73
N ALA A 217 -9.30 5.55 -22.55
CA ALA A 217 -10.29 5.72 -23.60
C ALA A 217 -10.32 7.17 -24.12
N SER A 218 -10.30 8.16 -23.23
CA SER A 218 -10.26 9.59 -23.62
C SER A 218 -9.01 9.93 -24.42
N LEU A 219 -7.84 9.42 -23.99
CA LEU A 219 -6.59 9.60 -24.73
C LEU A 219 -6.63 8.92 -26.10
N ALA A 220 -7.21 7.72 -26.21
CA ALA A 220 -7.34 7.01 -27.49
C ALA A 220 -8.22 7.81 -28.47
N VAL A 221 -9.39 8.30 -28.01
CA VAL A 221 -10.28 9.14 -28.84
C VAL A 221 -9.58 10.42 -29.28
N ALA A 222 -8.96 11.15 -28.34
CA ALA A 222 -8.24 12.38 -28.68
C ALA A 222 -7.10 12.13 -29.67
N GLY A 223 -6.33 11.07 -29.48
CA GLY A 223 -5.23 10.73 -30.38
C GLY A 223 -5.68 10.28 -31.77
N THR A 224 -6.75 9.48 -31.88
CA THR A 224 -7.32 9.12 -33.20
C THR A 224 -7.83 10.36 -33.94
N THR A 225 -8.47 11.31 -33.23
CA THR A 225 -8.87 12.59 -33.80
C THR A 225 -7.66 13.37 -34.33
N VAL A 226 -6.58 13.44 -33.55
CA VAL A 226 -5.32 14.11 -33.98
C VAL A 226 -4.73 13.43 -35.22
N MET A 227 -4.72 12.10 -35.28
CA MET A 227 -4.24 11.37 -36.44
C MET A 227 -5.07 11.65 -37.73
N MET A 228 -6.39 11.75 -37.60
CA MET A 228 -7.26 12.13 -38.68
C MET A 228 -6.99 13.55 -39.18
N LEU A 229 -6.84 14.52 -38.25
CA LEU A 229 -6.54 15.90 -38.59
C LEU A 229 -5.13 16.07 -39.19
N ALA A 230 -4.19 15.22 -38.82
CA ALA A 230 -2.82 15.28 -39.30
C ALA A 230 -2.70 14.88 -40.79
N SER A 231 -3.70 14.18 -41.35
CA SER A 231 -3.75 13.81 -42.77
C SER A 231 -4.09 15.00 -43.68
N ASP A 232 -4.69 16.06 -43.15
CA ASP A 232 -4.98 17.31 -43.85
C ASP A 232 -3.78 18.27 -43.79
N GLU A 233 -3.36 18.83 -44.93
CA GLU A 233 -2.17 19.68 -45.01
C GLU A 233 -2.31 20.98 -44.20
N MET A 234 -3.50 21.60 -44.23
CA MET A 234 -3.78 22.83 -43.49
C MET A 234 -3.79 22.57 -41.99
N LEU A 235 -4.50 21.51 -41.54
CA LEU A 235 -4.61 21.14 -40.13
C LEU A 235 -3.29 20.58 -39.60
N GLY A 236 -2.49 19.90 -40.40
CA GLY A 236 -1.15 19.45 -40.05
C GLY A 236 -0.20 20.60 -39.67
N LYS A 237 -0.36 21.78 -40.27
CA LYS A 237 0.38 23.01 -39.89
C LYS A 237 -0.04 23.49 -38.50
N VAL A 238 -1.33 23.42 -38.18
CA VAL A 238 -1.84 23.81 -36.83
C VAL A 238 -1.28 22.86 -35.75
N LEU A 239 -1.20 21.57 -36.01
CA LEU A 239 -0.65 20.59 -35.07
C LEU A 239 0.84 20.81 -34.76
N ARG A 240 1.58 21.41 -35.71
CA ARG A 240 2.98 21.81 -35.52
C ARG A 240 3.12 23.17 -34.83
N GLY A 241 2.03 23.91 -34.71
CA GLY A 241 2.02 25.24 -34.09
C GLY A 241 2.34 25.20 -32.59
N PRO A 242 2.96 26.27 -32.05
CA PRO A 242 3.42 26.34 -30.67
C PRO A 242 2.25 26.25 -29.65
N LEU A 243 1.08 26.74 -30.02
CA LEU A 243 -0.11 26.67 -29.16
C LEU A 243 -0.55 25.23 -28.92
N TYR A 244 -0.71 24.45 -30.00
CA TYR A 244 -1.07 23.04 -29.89
C TYR A 244 -0.03 22.25 -29.09
N GLN A 245 1.24 22.44 -29.38
CA GLN A 245 2.32 21.71 -28.71
C GLN A 245 2.34 21.97 -27.19
N ARG A 246 2.15 23.23 -26.77
CA ARG A 246 2.13 23.61 -25.34
C ARG A 246 0.88 23.07 -24.64
N THR A 247 -0.30 23.23 -25.24
CA THR A 247 -1.55 22.76 -24.63
C THR A 247 -1.58 21.24 -24.50
N THR A 248 -1.15 20.51 -25.52
CA THR A 248 -1.09 19.03 -25.48
C THR A 248 -0.03 18.55 -24.49
N PHE A 249 1.14 19.19 -24.43
CA PHE A 249 2.15 18.89 -23.40
C PHE A 249 1.57 19.05 -22.00
N PHE A 250 0.91 20.19 -21.73
CA PHE A 250 0.32 20.46 -20.42
C PHE A 250 -0.78 19.47 -20.06
N LEU A 251 -1.62 19.11 -21.02
CA LEU A 251 -2.66 18.10 -20.85
C LEU A 251 -2.07 16.74 -20.51
N LEU A 252 -1.10 16.26 -21.28
CA LEU A 252 -0.42 14.99 -21.01
C LEU A 252 0.35 15.00 -19.69
N PHE A 253 0.94 16.14 -19.32
CA PHE A 253 1.57 16.33 -18.03
C PHE A 253 0.57 16.22 -16.88
N LEU A 254 -0.62 16.82 -17.00
CA LEU A 254 -1.71 16.66 -16.01
C LEU A 254 -2.16 15.22 -15.89
N PHE A 255 -2.31 14.49 -16.99
CA PHE A 255 -2.63 13.07 -16.96
C PHE A 255 -1.56 12.27 -16.22
N LEU A 256 -0.31 12.57 -16.47
CA LEU A 256 0.81 11.92 -15.78
C LEU A 256 0.81 12.23 -14.28
N MET A 257 0.36 13.43 -13.88
CA MET A 257 0.21 13.83 -12.47
C MET A 257 -1.01 13.17 -11.79
N LEU A 258 -2.11 12.96 -12.50
CA LEU A 258 -3.31 12.34 -11.95
C LEU A 258 -3.07 10.88 -11.55
N TYR A 259 -2.19 10.19 -12.24
CA TYR A 259 -1.86 8.79 -11.94
C TYR A 259 -1.33 8.60 -10.51
N PRO A 260 -0.27 9.29 -10.03
CA PRO A 260 0.17 9.17 -8.63
C PRO A 260 -0.81 9.76 -7.62
N VAL A 261 -1.58 10.79 -7.98
CA VAL A 261 -2.57 11.42 -7.10
C VAL A 261 -3.75 10.47 -6.81
N SER A 262 -4.18 9.66 -7.78
CA SER A 262 -5.22 8.65 -7.57
C SER A 262 -4.85 7.62 -6.49
N TYR A 263 -3.55 7.46 -6.19
CA TYR A 263 -3.06 6.65 -5.07
C TYR A 263 -3.07 7.38 -3.72
N THR A 264 -3.20 8.71 -3.68
CA THR A 264 -3.07 9.50 -2.43
C THR A 264 -4.39 9.86 -1.77
N HIS A 265 -5.39 10.26 -2.54
CA HIS A 265 -6.65 10.78 -2.00
C HIS A 265 -7.53 9.75 -1.28
N LEU A 266 -7.29 8.46 -1.53
CA LEU A 266 -8.08 7.39 -0.92
C LEU A 266 -7.55 6.95 0.46
N ARG A 267 -6.56 7.66 1.04
CA ARG A 267 -5.92 7.31 2.30
C ARG A 267 -6.56 7.93 3.55
N ALA A 268 -7.36 8.97 3.39
CA ALA A 268 -7.85 9.77 4.52
C ALA A 268 -8.88 9.04 5.43
N HIS A 269 -9.40 7.89 5.02
CA HIS A 269 -10.41 7.14 5.76
C HIS A 269 -9.92 5.81 6.37
N GLU A 270 -8.66 5.39 6.13
CA GLU A 270 -8.14 4.12 6.66
C GLU A 270 -7.63 4.22 8.12
N THR A 271 -7.45 5.41 8.63
CA THR A 271 -7.14 5.64 10.05
C THR A 271 -8.41 5.98 10.82
N GLY A 272 -9.38 5.09 10.77
CA GLY A 272 -10.47 5.09 11.75
C GLY A 272 -9.85 4.78 13.11
N ARG A 273 -9.64 5.82 13.92
CA ARG A 273 -9.46 5.74 15.35
C ARG A 273 -10.73 5.22 15.98
#